data_303aadb41c4f4dca9e77e8795a6310df
#
_entry.id   303aadb41c4f4dca9e77e8795a6310df
#
_cell.length_a   1.000
_cell.length_b   1.000
_cell.length_c   1.000
_cell.angle_alpha   90.00
_cell.angle_beta   90.00
_cell.angle_gamma   90.00
#
_symmetry.space_group_name_H-M   'P 1'
#
loop_
_entity.id
_entity.type
_entity.pdbx_description
1 polymer ?
#
loop_
_entity_poly.entity_id
_entity_poly.type
_entity_poly.pdbx_seq_one_letter_code
_entity_poly.pdbx_strand_id
1 'polypeptide(L)'
;MNGGPTSVAASRLDWFRLRFVDGDLERAFRSDYAVRTRMQTRVSLALGLVIYLALGFQDPWFFPQQAALILVVRLCVSATLLVSVAATFHPLFDRLQQPWVLVQTLLAGAGVVFMIAHASLETANSYFFGVTLVIVWAFNFSGLRFYPALFANVVLIAAYAAVFGAYNAAPVRWLATDLSNCIAAAMITGFAGYLIERQRRVLFDQNRLIDRERESHQQLALFDQLTGLPNRLLFQQRLKEALLHRERRGDRLAVLFLDVDHFKPINDSFGHHAGDRMLSVLASRLKSCLRREDLVARIGGDEFLMLIEDVPQPDDVAAVAEKILEAVIRPLSFRGASEAPEPVQVSASIGIALYPQDGASADELIQAADAAMYAVKAAGRNGYRFYRSASATAAG
;
A
#
# COMPACT_ATOMS: atom_id res chain seq x y z
N MET A 1 -20.61 -23.12 -13.35
CA MET A 1 -19.54 -22.54 -14.21
C MET A 1 -18.45 -22.07 -13.29
N ASN A 2 -17.30 -22.72 -13.38
CA ASN A 2 -16.16 -22.61 -12.49
C ASN A 2 -15.52 -21.23 -12.56
N GLY A 3 -15.69 -20.43 -11.53
CA GLY A 3 -14.80 -19.33 -11.21
C GLY A 3 -13.68 -19.84 -10.31
N GLY A 4 -12.71 -20.55 -10.92
CA GLY A 4 -11.46 -20.86 -10.24
C GLY A 4 -10.72 -19.55 -9.87
N PRO A 5 -9.86 -19.53 -8.84
CA PRO A 5 -9.11 -18.36 -8.46
C PRO A 5 -8.37 -17.87 -9.70
N THR A 6 -8.64 -16.64 -10.11
CA THR A 6 -7.89 -15.94 -11.15
C THR A 6 -6.43 -16.01 -10.77
N SER A 7 -5.69 -16.88 -11.45
CA SER A 7 -4.24 -16.96 -11.30
C SER A 7 -3.73 -15.53 -11.52
N VAL A 8 -3.19 -14.93 -10.47
CA VAL A 8 -2.54 -13.62 -10.53
C VAL A 8 -1.41 -13.79 -11.53
N ALA A 9 -1.66 -13.43 -12.77
CA ALA A 9 -0.66 -13.52 -13.82
C ALA A 9 0.53 -12.67 -13.35
N ALA A 10 1.67 -13.34 -13.16
CA ALA A 10 2.92 -12.66 -12.86
C ALA A 10 3.07 -11.51 -13.86
N SER A 11 3.30 -10.31 -13.36
CA SER A 11 3.37 -9.12 -14.18
C SER A 11 4.47 -9.31 -15.24
N ARG A 12 4.09 -9.24 -16.53
CA ARG A 12 5.06 -9.39 -17.62
C ARG A 12 6.03 -8.20 -17.58
N LEU A 13 7.26 -8.47 -17.15
CA LEU A 13 8.36 -7.52 -17.21
C LEU A 13 9.10 -7.69 -18.56
N ASP A 14 9.21 -6.61 -19.33
CA ASP A 14 10.13 -6.55 -20.47
C ASP A 14 11.56 -6.37 -19.91
N TRP A 15 12.29 -7.46 -19.87
CA TRP A 15 13.65 -7.52 -19.33
C TRP A 15 14.63 -6.64 -20.09
N PHE A 16 14.47 -6.52 -21.40
CA PHE A 16 15.34 -5.72 -22.23
C PHE A 16 15.14 -4.21 -21.97
N ARG A 17 13.86 -3.79 -21.91
CA ARG A 17 13.51 -2.38 -21.68
C ARG A 17 13.44 -2.00 -20.20
N LEU A 18 13.62 -2.95 -19.29
CA LEU A 18 13.43 -2.77 -17.85
C LEU A 18 12.13 -2.01 -17.56
N ARG A 19 11.02 -2.52 -18.08
CA ARG A 19 9.71 -1.87 -17.96
C ARG A 19 8.61 -2.92 -17.80
N PHE A 20 7.64 -2.65 -16.90
CA PHE A 20 6.43 -3.45 -16.86
C PHE A 20 5.60 -3.20 -18.13
N VAL A 21 5.03 -4.28 -18.68
CA VAL A 21 4.16 -4.20 -19.87
C VAL A 21 2.86 -3.45 -19.51
N ASP A 22 2.36 -3.64 -18.29
CA ASP A 22 1.24 -2.89 -17.73
C ASP A 22 1.69 -1.45 -17.41
N GLY A 23 1.03 -0.48 -18.05
CA GLY A 23 1.34 0.94 -17.90
C GLY A 23 1.01 1.51 -16.52
N ASP A 24 -0.01 0.97 -15.83
CA ASP A 24 -0.39 1.39 -14.48
C ASP A 24 0.63 0.88 -13.47
N LEU A 25 1.04 -0.37 -13.63
CA LEU A 25 2.08 -0.96 -12.83
C LEU A 25 3.42 -0.24 -13.00
N GLU A 26 3.77 0.15 -14.20
CA GLU A 26 4.98 0.93 -14.48
C GLU A 26 4.91 2.33 -13.81
N ARG A 27 3.74 2.98 -13.80
CA ARG A 27 3.55 4.26 -13.10
C ARG A 27 3.69 4.11 -11.60
N ALA A 28 3.08 3.07 -11.03
CA ALA A 28 3.18 2.75 -9.61
C ALA A 28 4.63 2.46 -9.19
N PHE A 29 5.35 1.66 -9.98
CA PHE A 29 6.77 1.39 -9.75
C PHE A 29 7.61 2.67 -9.78
N ARG A 30 7.39 3.57 -10.75
CA ARG A 30 8.15 4.84 -10.86
C ARG A 30 7.94 5.73 -9.63
N SER A 31 6.71 5.79 -9.13
CA SER A 31 6.39 6.55 -7.92
C SER A 31 7.07 5.95 -6.68
N ASP A 32 6.96 4.63 -6.50
CA ASP A 32 7.61 3.90 -5.39
C ASP A 32 9.14 4.02 -5.46
N TYR A 33 9.71 3.90 -6.67
CA TYR A 33 11.14 4.04 -6.90
C TYR A 33 11.66 5.41 -6.45
N ALA A 34 10.97 6.49 -6.82
CA ALA A 34 11.36 7.85 -6.46
C ALA A 34 11.40 8.05 -4.94
N VAL A 35 10.35 7.60 -4.24
CA VAL A 35 10.25 7.69 -2.79
C VAL A 35 11.37 6.89 -2.10
N ARG A 36 11.54 5.63 -2.48
CA ARG A 36 12.53 4.72 -1.86
C ARG A 36 13.98 5.14 -2.14
N THR A 37 14.26 5.73 -3.29
CA THR A 37 15.61 6.16 -3.65
C THR A 37 15.93 7.59 -3.24
N ARG A 38 14.98 8.37 -2.73
CA ARG A 38 15.20 9.75 -2.29
C ARG A 38 16.37 9.89 -1.31
N MET A 39 16.39 9.06 -0.26
CA MET A 39 17.46 9.10 0.75
C MET A 39 18.82 8.69 0.15
N GLN A 40 18.83 7.63 -0.66
CA GLN A 40 20.05 7.22 -1.40
C GLN A 40 20.57 8.35 -2.28
N THR A 41 19.69 9.00 -3.05
CA THR A 41 20.05 10.13 -3.92
C THR A 41 20.60 11.30 -3.11
N ARG A 42 20.00 11.64 -1.96
CA ARG A 42 20.49 12.69 -1.06
C ARG A 42 21.90 12.42 -0.57
N VAL A 43 22.12 11.23 -0.02
CA VAL A 43 23.42 10.82 0.52
C VAL A 43 24.45 10.80 -0.61
N SER A 44 24.09 10.29 -1.77
CA SER A 44 24.97 10.22 -2.93
C SER A 44 25.37 11.61 -3.47
N LEU A 45 24.42 12.54 -3.57
CA LEU A 45 24.70 13.93 -3.97
C LEU A 45 25.60 14.64 -2.95
N ALA A 46 25.38 14.44 -1.65
CA ALA A 46 26.20 15.00 -0.60
C ALA A 46 27.63 14.41 -0.63
N LEU A 47 27.77 13.09 -0.81
CA LEU A 47 29.06 12.43 -0.97
C LEU A 47 29.77 12.90 -2.24
N GLY A 48 29.03 13.02 -3.36
CA GLY A 48 29.55 13.56 -4.60
C GLY A 48 30.09 14.99 -4.44
N LEU A 49 29.40 15.85 -3.71
CA LEU A 49 29.85 17.20 -3.37
C LEU A 49 31.17 17.16 -2.60
N VAL A 50 31.24 16.32 -1.55
CA VAL A 50 32.46 16.20 -0.72
C VAL A 50 33.64 15.71 -1.56
N ILE A 51 33.47 14.65 -2.35
CA ILE A 51 34.51 14.11 -3.22
C ILE A 51 34.94 15.14 -4.26
N TYR A 52 33.97 15.81 -4.91
CA TYR A 52 34.24 16.81 -5.94
C TYR A 52 35.06 17.98 -5.37
N LEU A 53 34.78 18.46 -4.16
CA LEU A 53 35.54 19.48 -3.47
C LEU A 53 36.92 18.98 -3.02
N ALA A 54 36.99 17.75 -2.48
CA ALA A 54 38.26 17.16 -2.01
C ALA A 54 39.28 17.03 -3.14
N LEU A 55 38.84 16.62 -4.32
CA LEU A 55 39.70 16.56 -5.51
C LEU A 55 40.26 17.94 -5.90
N GLY A 56 39.62 19.02 -5.49
CA GLY A 56 40.07 20.39 -5.72
C GLY A 56 41.38 20.75 -5.05
N PHE A 57 41.77 20.06 -3.98
CA PHE A 57 43.05 20.27 -3.33
C PHE A 57 44.27 19.97 -4.24
N GLN A 58 44.06 19.14 -5.26
CA GLN A 58 45.10 18.76 -6.21
C GLN A 58 45.21 19.73 -7.41
N ASP A 59 44.18 20.55 -7.65
CA ASP A 59 44.09 21.42 -8.82
C ASP A 59 45.29 22.39 -8.97
N PRO A 60 45.85 23.02 -7.92
CA PRO A 60 47.02 23.89 -8.06
C PRO A 60 48.27 23.17 -8.60
N TRP A 61 48.39 21.86 -8.35
CA TRP A 61 49.52 21.07 -8.85
C TRP A 61 49.32 20.69 -10.32
N PHE A 62 48.10 20.42 -10.73
CA PHE A 62 47.77 20.01 -12.08
C PHE A 62 47.54 21.21 -13.03
N PHE A 63 47.09 22.36 -12.50
CA PHE A 63 46.76 23.55 -13.28
C PHE A 63 47.43 24.83 -12.74
N PRO A 64 48.75 24.89 -12.60
CA PRO A 64 49.42 26.01 -11.95
C PRO A 64 49.13 27.37 -12.60
N GLN A 65 48.93 27.41 -13.93
CA GLN A 65 48.64 28.66 -14.67
C GLN A 65 47.14 29.00 -14.73
N GLN A 66 46.27 28.03 -14.48
CA GLN A 66 44.78 28.19 -14.65
C GLN A 66 44.01 27.87 -13.35
N ALA A 67 44.69 27.80 -12.21
CA ALA A 67 44.13 27.40 -10.95
C ALA A 67 42.89 28.21 -10.59
N ALA A 68 42.87 29.53 -10.86
CA ALA A 68 41.70 30.38 -10.59
C ALA A 68 40.48 30.02 -11.44
N LEU A 69 40.66 29.72 -12.75
CA LEU A 69 39.58 29.31 -13.65
C LEU A 69 39.02 27.95 -13.22
N ILE A 70 39.88 27.00 -12.95
CA ILE A 70 39.49 25.66 -12.50
C ILE A 70 38.75 25.71 -11.17
N LEU A 71 39.18 26.55 -10.22
CA LEU A 71 38.50 26.77 -8.95
C LEU A 71 37.07 27.34 -9.18
N VAL A 72 36.90 28.30 -10.08
CA VAL A 72 35.57 28.84 -10.41
C VAL A 72 34.64 27.75 -10.95
N VAL A 73 35.12 26.94 -11.91
CA VAL A 73 34.33 25.82 -12.45
C VAL A 73 33.95 24.84 -11.33
N ARG A 74 34.88 24.50 -10.47
CA ARG A 74 34.67 23.58 -9.35
C ARG A 74 33.65 24.14 -8.37
N LEU A 75 33.70 25.42 -8.03
CA LEU A 75 32.73 26.07 -7.16
C LEU A 75 31.34 26.14 -7.82
N CYS A 76 31.24 26.41 -9.12
CA CYS A 76 29.98 26.40 -9.84
C CYS A 76 29.31 25.02 -9.80
N VAL A 77 30.04 23.94 -10.12
CA VAL A 77 29.50 22.58 -10.06
C VAL A 77 29.14 22.19 -8.62
N SER A 78 29.97 22.56 -7.64
CA SER A 78 29.68 22.32 -6.24
C SER A 78 28.43 23.04 -5.76
N ALA A 79 28.18 24.27 -6.21
CA ALA A 79 26.97 25.01 -5.92
C ALA A 79 25.72 24.31 -6.48
N THR A 80 25.79 23.77 -7.72
CA THR A 80 24.67 22.99 -8.28
C THR A 80 24.41 21.69 -7.51
N LEU A 81 25.46 21.02 -7.03
CA LEU A 81 25.34 19.84 -6.17
C LEU A 81 24.69 20.19 -4.82
N LEU A 82 25.10 21.30 -4.21
CA LEU A 82 24.51 21.77 -2.95
C LEU A 82 23.01 22.09 -3.11
N VAL A 83 22.66 22.82 -4.18
CA VAL A 83 21.26 23.09 -4.53
C VAL A 83 20.50 21.79 -4.76
N SER A 84 21.11 20.81 -5.40
CA SER A 84 20.50 19.49 -5.62
C SER A 84 20.26 18.74 -4.32
N VAL A 85 21.19 18.79 -3.36
CA VAL A 85 21.00 18.22 -2.02
C VAL A 85 19.82 18.93 -1.33
N ALA A 86 19.78 20.26 -1.34
CA ALA A 86 18.67 21.02 -0.76
C ALA A 86 17.32 20.68 -1.42
N ALA A 87 17.29 20.55 -2.74
CA ALA A 87 16.08 20.18 -3.49
C ALA A 87 15.50 18.81 -3.06
N THR A 88 16.34 17.87 -2.60
CA THR A 88 15.85 16.56 -2.12
C THR A 88 14.95 16.64 -0.88
N PHE A 89 14.90 17.76 -0.17
CA PHE A 89 14.00 17.96 0.97
C PHE A 89 12.60 18.44 0.54
N HIS A 90 12.47 18.94 -0.69
CA HIS A 90 11.19 19.41 -1.20
C HIS A 90 10.33 18.25 -1.73
N PRO A 91 9.00 18.21 -1.47
CA PRO A 91 8.12 17.12 -1.90
C PRO A 91 8.00 16.96 -3.43
N LEU A 92 8.17 18.05 -4.20
CA LEU A 92 8.17 17.98 -5.67
C LEU A 92 9.38 17.25 -6.24
N PHE A 93 10.42 17.03 -5.44
CA PHE A 93 11.63 16.33 -5.90
C PHE A 93 11.32 14.93 -6.41
N ASP A 94 10.41 14.19 -5.78
CA ASP A 94 10.06 12.83 -6.20
C ASP A 94 9.55 12.77 -7.64
N ARG A 95 8.81 13.79 -8.08
CA ARG A 95 8.32 13.87 -9.46
C ARG A 95 9.41 14.22 -10.47
N LEU A 96 10.40 14.99 -10.05
CA LEU A 96 11.47 15.53 -10.90
C LEU A 96 12.81 14.81 -10.70
N GLN A 97 12.88 13.82 -9.84
CA GLN A 97 14.14 13.16 -9.44
C GLN A 97 14.97 12.69 -10.64
N GLN A 98 14.38 11.97 -11.58
CA GLN A 98 15.11 11.41 -12.71
C GLN A 98 15.69 12.48 -13.64
N PRO A 99 14.90 13.46 -14.16
CA PRO A 99 15.46 14.54 -14.99
C PRO A 99 16.42 15.44 -14.21
N TRP A 100 16.14 15.70 -12.93
CA TRP A 100 17.01 16.53 -12.09
C TRP A 100 18.39 15.92 -11.91
N VAL A 101 18.45 14.64 -11.49
CA VAL A 101 19.71 13.93 -11.27
C VAL A 101 20.45 13.69 -12.59
N LEU A 102 19.73 13.48 -13.69
CA LEU A 102 20.34 13.39 -15.03
C LEU A 102 21.07 14.68 -15.40
N VAL A 103 20.38 15.83 -15.26
CA VAL A 103 21.01 17.15 -15.53
C VAL A 103 22.20 17.38 -14.62
N GLN A 104 22.09 17.06 -13.33
CA GLN A 104 23.20 17.19 -12.38
C GLN A 104 24.39 16.31 -12.76
N THR A 105 24.16 15.08 -13.21
CA THR A 105 25.20 14.17 -13.69
C THR A 105 25.93 14.74 -14.91
N LEU A 106 25.18 15.27 -15.87
CA LEU A 106 25.74 15.89 -17.06
C LEU A 106 26.53 17.16 -16.72
N LEU A 107 26.05 17.99 -15.78
CA LEU A 107 26.77 19.18 -15.31
C LEU A 107 28.10 18.82 -14.63
N ALA A 108 28.09 17.81 -13.75
CA ALA A 108 29.32 17.34 -13.10
C ALA A 108 30.32 16.80 -14.12
N GLY A 109 29.85 16.00 -15.08
CA GLY A 109 30.68 15.49 -16.18
C GLY A 109 31.22 16.60 -17.09
N ALA A 110 30.38 17.58 -17.45
CA ALA A 110 30.80 18.73 -18.24
C ALA A 110 31.89 19.56 -17.53
N GLY A 111 31.80 19.72 -16.21
CA GLY A 111 32.86 20.35 -15.41
C GLY A 111 34.20 19.64 -15.53
N VAL A 112 34.20 18.31 -15.44
CA VAL A 112 35.43 17.50 -15.61
C VAL A 112 35.97 17.62 -17.02
N VAL A 113 35.13 17.51 -18.06
CA VAL A 113 35.53 17.64 -19.48
C VAL A 113 36.07 19.04 -19.77
N PHE A 114 35.48 20.09 -19.18
CA PHE A 114 35.97 21.45 -19.28
C PHE A 114 37.37 21.60 -18.67
N MET A 115 37.63 20.99 -17.53
CA MET A 115 38.96 21.00 -16.91
C MET A 115 40.01 20.29 -17.83
N ILE A 116 39.61 19.17 -18.44
CA ILE A 116 40.46 18.44 -19.40
C ILE A 116 40.77 19.33 -20.62
N ALA A 117 39.83 20.11 -21.14
CA ALA A 117 40.06 21.00 -22.25
C ALA A 117 41.12 22.08 -21.98
N HIS A 118 41.29 22.50 -20.74
CA HIS A 118 42.21 23.54 -20.32
C HIS A 118 43.52 22.98 -19.67
N ALA A 119 43.65 21.67 -19.63
CA ALA A 119 44.81 21.00 -19.08
C ALA A 119 45.98 20.89 -20.10
N SER A 120 47.22 20.82 -19.61
CA SER A 120 48.32 20.27 -20.43
C SER A 120 47.98 18.84 -20.87
N LEU A 121 48.58 18.37 -21.96
CA LEU A 121 48.29 17.05 -22.50
C LEU A 121 48.54 15.91 -21.48
N GLU A 122 49.60 16.01 -20.69
CA GLU A 122 49.94 15.03 -19.63
C GLU A 122 48.91 15.10 -18.48
N THR A 123 48.54 16.31 -18.06
CA THR A 123 47.52 16.53 -17.04
C THR A 123 46.16 16.01 -17.52
N ALA A 124 45.75 16.30 -18.75
CA ALA A 124 44.52 15.85 -19.36
C ALA A 124 44.44 14.30 -19.36
N ASN A 125 45.54 13.64 -19.71
CA ASN A 125 45.64 12.18 -19.67
C ASN A 125 45.47 11.61 -18.25
N SER A 126 45.92 12.30 -17.21
CA SER A 126 45.72 11.88 -15.81
C SER A 126 44.28 12.16 -15.32
N TYR A 127 43.63 13.19 -15.85
CA TYR A 127 42.30 13.62 -15.42
C TYR A 127 41.13 12.74 -15.94
N PHE A 128 41.42 11.75 -16.82
CA PHE A 128 40.37 10.80 -17.26
C PHE A 128 39.75 10.01 -16.09
N PHE A 129 40.45 9.85 -14.97
CA PHE A 129 39.89 9.27 -13.76
C PHE A 129 38.65 10.02 -13.25
N GLY A 130 38.61 11.33 -13.41
CA GLY A 130 37.43 12.13 -13.07
C GLY A 130 36.20 11.74 -13.90
N VAL A 131 36.39 11.47 -15.20
CA VAL A 131 35.34 10.96 -16.09
C VAL A 131 34.86 9.58 -15.62
N THR A 132 35.80 8.69 -15.31
CA THR A 132 35.52 7.34 -14.82
C THR A 132 34.73 7.36 -13.51
N LEU A 133 35.07 8.27 -12.58
CA LEU A 133 34.31 8.44 -11.33
C LEU A 133 32.85 8.87 -11.58
N VAL A 134 32.60 9.78 -12.52
CA VAL A 134 31.23 10.19 -12.88
C VAL A 134 30.48 9.02 -13.51
N ILE A 135 31.13 8.21 -14.37
CA ILE A 135 30.53 7.00 -14.97
C ILE A 135 30.08 6.03 -13.89
N VAL A 136 30.96 5.71 -12.95
CA VAL A 136 30.67 4.79 -11.83
C VAL A 136 29.54 5.33 -10.95
N TRP A 137 29.60 6.62 -10.63
CA TRP A 137 28.60 7.28 -9.81
C TRP A 137 27.22 7.27 -10.47
N ALA A 138 27.12 7.55 -11.77
CA ALA A 138 25.88 7.61 -12.51
C ALA A 138 25.08 6.30 -12.45
N PHE A 139 25.76 5.15 -12.60
CA PHE A 139 25.07 3.85 -12.60
C PHE A 139 24.73 3.31 -11.22
N ASN A 140 25.57 3.54 -10.20
CA ASN A 140 25.44 2.81 -8.93
C ASN A 140 24.94 3.65 -7.77
N PHE A 141 25.23 4.95 -7.76
CA PHE A 141 24.98 5.78 -6.59
C PHE A 141 23.95 6.89 -6.81
N SER A 142 23.83 7.43 -8.02
CA SER A 142 23.03 8.63 -8.31
C SER A 142 21.54 8.50 -8.01
N GLY A 143 21.00 7.29 -8.01
CA GLY A 143 19.55 7.05 -7.99
C GLY A 143 18.88 7.20 -9.36
N LEU A 144 19.66 7.35 -10.43
CA LEU A 144 19.16 7.23 -11.80
C LEU A 144 18.78 5.79 -12.11
N ARG A 145 17.75 5.63 -12.94
CA ARG A 145 17.43 4.36 -13.57
C ARG A 145 18.45 4.06 -14.66
N PHE A 146 18.52 2.81 -15.06
CA PHE A 146 19.53 2.32 -16.00
C PHE A 146 19.63 3.13 -17.30
N TYR A 147 18.52 3.37 -18.00
CA TYR A 147 18.59 4.08 -19.29
C TYR A 147 18.98 5.55 -19.21
N PRO A 148 18.46 6.38 -18.26
CA PRO A 148 19.00 7.72 -18.03
C PRO A 148 20.49 7.74 -17.69
N ALA A 149 20.96 6.79 -16.86
CA ALA A 149 22.39 6.67 -16.54
C ALA A 149 23.22 6.27 -17.76
N LEU A 150 22.73 5.33 -18.56
CA LEU A 150 23.38 4.92 -19.82
C LEU A 150 23.50 6.11 -20.78
N PHE A 151 22.43 6.87 -20.96
CA PHE A 151 22.44 8.08 -21.79
C PHE A 151 23.48 9.09 -21.30
N ALA A 152 23.51 9.39 -19.99
CA ALA A 152 24.50 10.31 -19.43
C ALA A 152 25.95 9.86 -19.71
N ASN A 153 26.20 8.57 -19.54
CA ASN A 153 27.54 8.01 -19.75
C ASN A 153 27.97 7.99 -21.22
N VAL A 154 27.05 7.70 -22.14
CA VAL A 154 27.35 7.80 -23.59
C VAL A 154 27.70 9.23 -23.97
N VAL A 155 26.92 10.21 -23.48
CA VAL A 155 27.21 11.65 -23.73
C VAL A 155 28.55 12.06 -23.15
N LEU A 156 28.86 11.61 -21.92
CA LEU A 156 30.12 11.95 -21.23
C LEU A 156 31.35 11.36 -21.95
N ILE A 157 31.27 10.09 -22.34
CA ILE A 157 32.38 9.42 -23.07
C ILE A 157 32.57 10.06 -24.44
N ALA A 158 31.50 10.41 -25.14
CA ALA A 158 31.60 11.11 -26.44
C ALA A 158 32.18 12.51 -26.27
N ALA A 159 31.78 13.27 -25.25
CA ALA A 159 32.35 14.59 -24.95
C ALA A 159 33.82 14.51 -24.59
N TYR A 160 34.22 13.52 -23.78
CA TYR A 160 35.63 13.25 -23.49
C TYR A 160 36.45 12.93 -24.74
N ALA A 161 35.96 12.04 -25.60
CA ALA A 161 36.61 11.68 -26.84
C ALA A 161 36.81 12.88 -27.79
N ALA A 162 35.80 13.73 -27.90
CA ALA A 162 35.87 14.93 -28.73
C ALA A 162 36.86 15.94 -28.17
N VAL A 163 36.87 16.20 -26.88
CA VAL A 163 37.75 17.18 -26.25
C VAL A 163 39.19 16.65 -26.21
N PHE A 164 39.41 15.48 -25.64
CA PHE A 164 40.78 14.96 -25.50
C PHE A 164 41.40 14.58 -26.86
N GLY A 165 40.60 13.93 -27.73
CA GLY A 165 41.10 13.50 -29.04
C GLY A 165 41.24 14.64 -30.06
N ALA A 166 40.18 15.41 -30.30
CA ALA A 166 40.16 16.41 -31.36
C ALA A 166 40.69 17.79 -30.92
N TYR A 167 40.26 18.28 -29.73
CA TYR A 167 40.63 19.61 -29.25
C TYR A 167 42.05 19.64 -28.65
N ASN A 168 42.41 18.70 -27.75
CA ASN A 168 43.75 18.61 -27.18
C ASN A 168 44.73 17.90 -28.11
N ALA A 169 44.28 17.36 -29.26
CA ALA A 169 45.08 16.63 -30.23
C ALA A 169 45.94 15.49 -29.61
N ALA A 170 45.31 14.76 -28.68
CA ALA A 170 46.01 13.68 -27.93
C ALA A 170 46.47 12.56 -28.86
N PRO A 171 47.62 11.93 -28.56
CA PRO A 171 48.07 10.75 -29.28
C PRO A 171 47.05 9.64 -29.30
N VAL A 172 46.78 9.04 -30.46
CA VAL A 172 45.77 8.00 -30.67
C VAL A 172 45.89 6.87 -29.65
N ARG A 173 47.12 6.48 -29.28
CA ARG A 173 47.37 5.44 -28.27
C ARG A 173 46.80 5.81 -26.88
N TRP A 174 46.92 7.08 -26.45
CA TRP A 174 46.42 7.55 -25.17
C TRP A 174 44.92 7.58 -25.18
N LEU A 175 44.32 8.21 -26.22
CA LEU A 175 42.90 8.24 -26.41
C LEU A 175 42.27 6.83 -26.44
N ALA A 176 42.86 5.89 -27.17
CA ALA A 176 42.38 4.52 -27.24
C ALA A 176 42.44 3.81 -25.88
N THR A 177 43.51 4.03 -25.09
CA THR A 177 43.66 3.45 -23.76
C THR A 177 42.58 4.01 -22.80
N ASP A 178 42.40 5.33 -22.76
CA ASP A 178 41.47 5.97 -21.86
C ASP A 178 40.03 5.62 -22.23
N LEU A 179 39.68 5.62 -23.52
CA LEU A 179 38.37 5.20 -23.99
C LEU A 179 38.10 3.73 -23.66
N SER A 180 39.09 2.84 -23.83
CA SER A 180 38.90 1.44 -23.45
C SER A 180 38.62 1.27 -21.95
N ASN A 181 39.32 2.04 -21.11
CA ASN A 181 39.09 2.04 -19.65
C ASN A 181 37.71 2.63 -19.29
N CYS A 182 37.32 3.75 -19.90
CA CYS A 182 35.98 4.35 -19.68
C CYS A 182 34.86 3.39 -20.13
N ILE A 183 35.00 2.75 -21.29
CA ILE A 183 34.03 1.78 -21.81
C ILE A 183 33.98 0.56 -20.89
N ALA A 184 35.12 0.02 -20.46
CA ALA A 184 35.15 -1.10 -19.52
C ALA A 184 34.46 -0.75 -18.18
N ALA A 185 34.77 0.43 -17.63
CA ALA A 185 34.09 0.92 -16.42
C ALA A 185 32.56 1.07 -16.63
N ALA A 186 32.14 1.64 -17.77
CA ALA A 186 30.74 1.77 -18.11
C ALA A 186 30.04 0.41 -18.29
N MET A 187 30.70 -0.57 -18.89
CA MET A 187 30.16 -1.92 -19.06
C MET A 187 29.97 -2.62 -17.69
N ILE A 188 31.00 -2.62 -16.85
CA ILE A 188 30.97 -3.29 -15.53
C ILE A 188 29.92 -2.63 -14.64
N THR A 189 29.97 -1.31 -14.51
CA THR A 189 29.06 -0.57 -13.62
C THR A 189 27.65 -0.50 -14.20
N GLY A 190 27.51 -0.45 -15.53
CA GLY A 190 26.23 -0.52 -16.22
C GLY A 190 25.54 -1.87 -16.04
N PHE A 191 26.29 -2.98 -16.13
CA PHE A 191 25.73 -4.30 -15.82
C PHE A 191 25.26 -4.40 -14.36
N ALA A 192 26.04 -3.88 -13.41
CA ALA A 192 25.61 -3.80 -12.01
C ALA A 192 24.33 -2.94 -11.85
N GLY A 193 24.28 -1.77 -12.48
CA GLY A 193 23.08 -0.89 -12.46
C GLY A 193 21.86 -1.56 -13.08
N TYR A 194 22.03 -2.30 -14.17
CA TYR A 194 20.96 -3.12 -14.77
C TYR A 194 20.44 -4.17 -13.78
N LEU A 195 21.33 -4.92 -13.13
CA LEU A 195 20.94 -5.93 -12.15
C LEU A 195 20.22 -5.33 -10.95
N ILE A 196 20.70 -4.19 -10.45
CA ILE A 196 20.08 -3.47 -9.32
C ILE A 196 18.66 -3.03 -9.69
N GLU A 197 18.45 -2.40 -10.85
CA GLU A 197 17.11 -1.99 -11.27
C GLU A 197 16.20 -3.20 -11.49
N ARG A 198 16.73 -4.27 -12.10
CA ARG A 198 16.00 -5.53 -12.27
C ARG A 198 15.52 -6.10 -10.92
N GLN A 199 16.43 -6.19 -9.93
CA GLN A 199 16.08 -6.68 -8.60
C GLN A 199 15.02 -5.83 -7.92
N ARG A 200 15.12 -4.50 -8.02
CA ARG A 200 14.11 -3.58 -7.47
C ARG A 200 12.73 -3.79 -8.07
N ARG A 201 12.65 -4.07 -9.37
CA ARG A 201 11.37 -4.38 -10.05
C ARG A 201 10.77 -5.70 -9.58
N VAL A 202 11.59 -6.73 -9.43
CA VAL A 202 11.15 -8.04 -8.92
C VAL A 202 10.64 -7.89 -7.47
N LEU A 203 11.39 -7.21 -6.61
CA LEU A 203 10.99 -6.98 -5.22
C LEU A 203 9.70 -6.15 -5.10
N PHE A 204 9.53 -5.15 -5.96
CA PHE A 204 8.30 -4.36 -6.01
C PHE A 204 7.08 -5.24 -6.34
N ASP A 205 7.20 -6.10 -7.35
CA ASP A 205 6.12 -7.01 -7.74
C ASP A 205 5.80 -8.04 -6.65
N GLN A 206 6.83 -8.63 -6.04
CA GLN A 206 6.67 -9.58 -4.93
C GLN A 206 5.99 -8.94 -3.71
N ASN A 207 6.43 -7.76 -3.27
CA ASN A 207 5.80 -7.06 -2.15
C ASN A 207 4.32 -6.77 -2.42
N ARG A 208 3.98 -6.35 -3.62
CA ARG A 208 2.59 -6.11 -4.03
C ARG A 208 1.73 -7.38 -3.98
N LEU A 209 2.29 -8.52 -4.37
CA LEU A 209 1.58 -9.81 -4.27
C LEU A 209 1.35 -10.20 -2.80
N ILE A 210 2.37 -10.06 -1.96
CA ILE A 210 2.29 -10.35 -0.52
C ILE A 210 1.24 -9.44 0.15
N ASP A 211 1.20 -8.16 -0.18
CA ASP A 211 0.21 -7.23 0.40
C ASP A 211 -1.22 -7.61 0.00
N ARG A 212 -1.46 -7.97 -1.25
CA ARG A 212 -2.77 -8.47 -1.72
C ARG A 212 -3.19 -9.77 -1.04
N GLU A 213 -2.25 -10.68 -0.88
CA GLU A 213 -2.50 -11.94 -0.18
C GLU A 213 -2.86 -11.69 1.29
N ARG A 214 -2.14 -10.79 1.96
CA ARG A 214 -2.46 -10.36 3.34
C ARG A 214 -3.84 -9.73 3.45
N GLU A 215 -4.19 -8.82 2.54
CA GLU A 215 -5.52 -8.20 2.49
C GLU A 215 -6.62 -9.25 2.29
N SER A 216 -6.40 -10.20 1.38
CA SER A 216 -7.32 -11.31 1.13
C SER A 216 -7.47 -12.19 2.38
N HIS A 217 -6.37 -12.56 3.02
CA HIS A 217 -6.41 -13.34 4.27
C HIS A 217 -7.11 -12.58 5.41
N GLN A 218 -6.90 -11.28 5.53
CA GLN A 218 -7.60 -10.47 6.53
C GLN A 218 -9.11 -10.43 6.27
N GLN A 219 -9.52 -10.27 5.01
CA GLN A 219 -10.95 -10.33 4.65
C GLN A 219 -11.56 -11.70 4.96
N LEU A 220 -10.86 -12.79 4.63
CA LEU A 220 -11.29 -14.15 4.96
C LEU A 220 -11.39 -14.40 6.47
N ALA A 221 -10.49 -13.81 7.25
CA ALA A 221 -10.43 -13.99 8.70
C ALA A 221 -11.45 -13.15 9.47
N LEU A 222 -11.92 -12.02 8.91
CA LEU A 222 -12.76 -11.04 9.63
C LEU A 222 -14.19 -10.93 9.12
N PHE A 223 -14.47 -11.44 7.91
CA PHE A 223 -15.79 -11.33 7.29
C PHE A 223 -16.38 -12.71 6.94
N ASP A 224 -17.73 -12.80 7.02
CA ASP A 224 -18.49 -13.96 6.57
C ASP A 224 -18.52 -14.00 5.03
N GLN A 225 -18.11 -15.13 4.45
CA GLN A 225 -17.97 -15.29 3.00
C GLN A 225 -19.29 -15.20 2.22
N LEU A 226 -20.39 -15.62 2.85
CA LEU A 226 -21.69 -15.66 2.20
C LEU A 226 -22.36 -14.29 2.15
N THR A 227 -22.31 -13.57 3.28
CA THR A 227 -23.07 -12.32 3.44
C THR A 227 -22.20 -11.06 3.28
N GLY A 228 -20.87 -11.19 3.35
CA GLY A 228 -19.95 -10.05 3.36
C GLY A 228 -20.03 -9.22 4.65
N LEU A 229 -20.78 -9.64 5.65
CA LEU A 229 -20.84 -8.99 6.96
C LEU A 229 -19.58 -9.34 7.79
N PRO A 230 -19.23 -8.53 8.78
CA PRO A 230 -18.34 -8.92 9.86
C PRO A 230 -18.68 -10.30 10.41
N ASN A 231 -17.65 -11.09 10.72
CA ASN A 231 -17.83 -12.37 11.40
C ASN A 231 -17.76 -12.19 12.93
N ARG A 232 -17.89 -13.30 13.66
CA ARG A 232 -17.83 -13.32 15.13
C ARG A 232 -16.55 -12.66 15.68
N LEU A 233 -15.41 -12.88 15.04
CA LEU A 233 -14.13 -12.36 15.51
C LEU A 233 -14.10 -10.82 15.42
N LEU A 234 -14.49 -10.26 14.26
CA LEU A 234 -14.53 -8.82 14.08
C LEU A 234 -15.58 -8.16 14.98
N PHE A 235 -16.73 -8.80 15.18
CA PHE A 235 -17.75 -8.31 16.11
C PHE A 235 -17.21 -8.20 17.55
N GLN A 236 -16.57 -9.27 18.06
CA GLN A 236 -15.99 -9.27 19.40
C GLN A 236 -14.90 -8.20 19.57
N GLN A 237 -14.05 -7.98 18.56
CA GLN A 237 -13.04 -6.92 18.58
C GLN A 237 -13.71 -5.55 18.70
N ARG A 238 -14.70 -5.25 17.87
CA ARG A 238 -15.42 -3.98 17.86
C ARG A 238 -16.18 -3.73 19.15
N LEU A 239 -16.84 -4.76 19.69
CA LEU A 239 -17.53 -4.66 20.97
C LEU A 239 -16.56 -4.34 22.12
N LYS A 240 -15.40 -5.00 22.17
CA LYS A 240 -14.36 -4.69 23.16
C LYS A 240 -13.84 -3.25 23.04
N GLU A 241 -13.60 -2.78 21.82
CA GLU A 241 -13.20 -1.39 21.57
C GLU A 241 -14.27 -0.39 22.03
N ALA A 242 -15.55 -0.65 21.70
CA ALA A 242 -16.67 0.17 22.12
C ALA A 242 -16.80 0.23 23.66
N LEU A 243 -16.67 -0.90 24.35
CA LEU A 243 -16.71 -0.96 25.81
C LEU A 243 -15.59 -0.13 26.45
N LEU A 244 -14.36 -0.21 25.98
CA LEU A 244 -13.22 0.57 26.48
C LEU A 244 -13.45 2.08 26.33
N HIS A 245 -14.12 2.52 25.27
CA HIS A 245 -14.47 3.92 25.08
C HIS A 245 -15.60 4.38 26.00
N ARG A 246 -16.58 3.52 26.32
CA ARG A 246 -17.77 3.82 27.13
C ARG A 246 -17.49 3.84 28.63
N GLU A 247 -16.57 3.01 29.11
CA GLU A 247 -16.11 3.01 30.49
C GLU A 247 -15.64 4.41 30.93
N ARG A 248 -15.16 5.23 30.00
CA ARG A 248 -14.68 6.60 30.22
C ARG A 248 -15.76 7.68 30.14
N ARG A 249 -16.88 7.43 29.44
CA ARG A 249 -17.92 8.42 29.14
C ARG A 249 -19.23 8.19 29.87
N GLY A 250 -19.45 6.98 30.38
CA GLY A 250 -20.71 6.61 31.04
C GLY A 250 -21.88 6.41 30.10
N ASP A 251 -21.63 6.31 28.78
CA ASP A 251 -22.66 6.11 27.77
C ASP A 251 -23.09 4.62 27.69
N ARG A 252 -24.30 4.38 27.20
CA ARG A 252 -24.83 3.02 27.02
C ARG A 252 -24.64 2.50 25.62
N LEU A 253 -24.54 1.17 25.49
CA LEU A 253 -24.65 0.46 24.22
C LEU A 253 -25.53 -0.78 24.39
N ALA A 254 -26.00 -1.33 23.26
CA ALA A 254 -26.78 -2.57 23.26
C ALA A 254 -26.17 -3.61 22.35
N VAL A 255 -26.25 -4.86 22.77
CA VAL A 255 -25.94 -6.04 21.96
C VAL A 255 -27.27 -6.76 21.65
N LEU A 256 -27.53 -6.98 20.37
CA LEU A 256 -28.70 -7.75 19.93
C LEU A 256 -28.18 -9.08 19.35
N PHE A 257 -28.83 -10.18 19.77
CA PHE A 257 -28.63 -11.50 19.20
C PHE A 257 -29.90 -11.89 18.43
N LEU A 258 -29.78 -12.12 17.14
CA LEU A 258 -30.85 -12.47 16.24
C LEU A 258 -30.64 -13.86 15.65
N ASP A 259 -31.71 -14.66 15.65
CA ASP A 259 -31.77 -15.96 14.98
C ASP A 259 -32.99 -16.01 14.06
N VAL A 260 -32.80 -16.54 12.85
CA VAL A 260 -33.89 -16.65 11.85
C VAL A 260 -34.73 -17.86 12.14
N ASP A 261 -35.99 -17.63 12.50
CA ASP A 261 -36.91 -18.69 12.85
C ASP A 261 -37.17 -19.62 11.66
N HIS A 262 -37.15 -20.94 11.94
CA HIS A 262 -37.47 -21.99 10.96
C HIS A 262 -36.58 -21.99 9.71
N PHE A 263 -35.31 -21.57 9.81
CA PHE A 263 -34.40 -21.53 8.67
C PHE A 263 -34.08 -22.95 8.13
N LYS A 264 -33.95 -23.96 9.01
CA LYS A 264 -33.68 -25.35 8.59
C LYS A 264 -34.78 -25.91 7.66
N PRO A 265 -36.09 -25.83 8.00
CA PRO A 265 -37.17 -26.24 7.10
C PRO A 265 -37.11 -25.60 5.70
N ILE A 266 -36.59 -24.36 5.58
CA ILE A 266 -36.48 -23.67 4.30
C ILE A 266 -35.36 -24.33 3.47
N ASN A 267 -34.22 -24.62 4.10
CA ASN A 267 -33.15 -25.37 3.43
C ASN A 267 -33.62 -26.75 2.98
N ASP A 268 -34.40 -27.44 3.81
CA ASP A 268 -34.92 -28.78 3.50
C ASP A 268 -35.92 -28.74 2.33
N SER A 269 -36.73 -27.66 2.20
CA SER A 269 -37.74 -27.51 1.16
C SER A 269 -37.24 -26.93 -0.14
N PHE A 270 -36.33 -25.92 -0.09
CA PHE A 270 -35.87 -25.14 -1.26
C PHE A 270 -34.39 -25.35 -1.60
N GLY A 271 -33.69 -26.16 -0.79
CA GLY A 271 -32.26 -26.43 -0.94
C GLY A 271 -31.36 -25.35 -0.36
N HIS A 272 -30.11 -25.71 -0.05
CA HIS A 272 -29.11 -24.82 0.58
C HIS A 272 -28.84 -23.53 -0.21
N HIS A 273 -28.88 -23.59 -1.54
CA HIS A 273 -28.71 -22.37 -2.35
C HIS A 273 -29.80 -21.32 -2.15
N ALA A 274 -31.05 -21.74 -1.85
CA ALA A 274 -32.13 -20.83 -1.53
C ALA A 274 -31.92 -20.21 -0.15
N GLY A 275 -31.50 -21.01 0.84
CA GLY A 275 -31.13 -20.50 2.17
C GLY A 275 -29.95 -19.52 2.12
N ASP A 276 -28.91 -19.82 1.36
CA ASP A 276 -27.77 -18.92 1.18
C ASP A 276 -28.17 -17.56 0.58
N ARG A 277 -29.03 -17.58 -0.44
CA ARG A 277 -29.59 -16.34 -1.00
C ARG A 277 -30.44 -15.59 -0.01
N MET A 278 -31.26 -16.29 0.78
CA MET A 278 -32.04 -15.69 1.85
C MET A 278 -31.16 -14.96 2.86
N LEU A 279 -30.13 -15.64 3.38
CA LEU A 279 -29.19 -15.05 4.34
C LEU A 279 -28.49 -13.83 3.78
N SER A 280 -28.12 -13.83 2.50
CA SER A 280 -27.50 -12.68 1.83
C SER A 280 -28.47 -11.50 1.72
N VAL A 281 -29.76 -11.75 1.43
CA VAL A 281 -30.79 -10.70 1.39
C VAL A 281 -31.10 -10.17 2.80
N LEU A 282 -31.24 -11.06 3.79
CA LEU A 282 -31.42 -10.68 5.18
C LEU A 282 -30.25 -9.81 5.68
N ALA A 283 -29.02 -10.19 5.41
CA ALA A 283 -27.85 -9.40 5.76
C ALA A 283 -27.93 -7.97 5.22
N SER A 284 -28.35 -7.80 3.97
CA SER A 284 -28.55 -6.48 3.35
C SER A 284 -29.66 -5.69 4.02
N ARG A 285 -30.79 -6.34 4.35
CA ARG A 285 -31.91 -5.71 5.05
C ARG A 285 -31.52 -5.28 6.46
N LEU A 286 -30.84 -6.15 7.23
CA LEU A 286 -30.35 -5.84 8.57
C LEU A 286 -29.42 -4.63 8.55
N LYS A 287 -28.46 -4.63 7.61
CA LYS A 287 -27.55 -3.50 7.43
C LYS A 287 -28.28 -2.19 7.14
N SER A 288 -29.38 -2.22 6.35
CA SER A 288 -30.17 -1.02 6.03
C SER A 288 -30.99 -0.51 7.19
N CYS A 289 -31.24 -1.32 8.21
CA CYS A 289 -31.97 -0.92 9.44
C CYS A 289 -31.06 -0.14 10.40
N LEU A 290 -29.76 -0.28 10.31
CA LEU A 290 -28.77 0.24 11.23
C LEU A 290 -28.16 1.56 10.74
N ARG A 291 -27.63 2.35 11.68
CA ARG A 291 -26.86 3.56 11.39
C ARG A 291 -25.45 3.20 10.96
N ARG A 292 -24.69 4.19 10.52
CA ARG A 292 -23.30 4.00 10.06
C ARG A 292 -22.34 3.57 11.18
N GLU A 293 -22.58 4.04 12.38
CA GLU A 293 -21.84 3.73 13.61
C GLU A 293 -22.17 2.34 14.17
N ASP A 294 -23.40 1.83 13.90
CA ASP A 294 -23.82 0.51 14.36
C ASP A 294 -23.16 -0.60 13.54
N LEU A 295 -23.07 -1.78 14.12
CA LEU A 295 -22.47 -2.94 13.48
C LEU A 295 -23.45 -4.11 13.42
N VAL A 296 -23.50 -4.80 12.27
CA VAL A 296 -24.14 -6.12 12.15
C VAL A 296 -23.08 -7.13 11.71
N ALA A 297 -23.12 -8.30 12.32
CA ALA A 297 -22.23 -9.44 12.05
C ALA A 297 -23.04 -10.72 11.91
N ARG A 298 -22.55 -11.65 11.08
CA ARG A 298 -23.05 -13.03 11.05
C ARG A 298 -22.07 -13.94 11.77
N ILE A 299 -22.56 -14.70 12.74
CA ILE A 299 -21.69 -15.52 13.60
C ILE A 299 -21.66 -17.01 13.21
N GLY A 300 -22.65 -17.44 12.44
CA GLY A 300 -22.73 -18.79 11.88
C GLY A 300 -24.19 -19.17 11.58
N GLY A 301 -24.40 -20.11 10.66
CA GLY A 301 -25.76 -20.56 10.33
C GLY A 301 -26.71 -19.41 10.00
N ASP A 302 -27.76 -19.31 10.80
CA ASP A 302 -28.84 -18.31 10.73
C ASP A 302 -28.76 -17.25 11.82
N GLU A 303 -27.62 -17.15 12.53
CA GLU A 303 -27.41 -16.27 13.68
C GLU A 303 -26.66 -14.97 13.29
N PHE A 304 -27.18 -13.84 13.80
CA PHE A 304 -26.59 -12.52 13.62
C PHE A 304 -26.43 -11.82 14.97
N LEU A 305 -25.34 -11.05 15.09
CA LEU A 305 -25.12 -10.12 16.21
C LEU A 305 -25.17 -8.68 15.70
N MET A 306 -25.71 -7.79 16.51
CA MET A 306 -25.71 -6.37 16.24
C MET A 306 -25.21 -5.61 17.46
N LEU A 307 -24.40 -4.59 17.22
CA LEU A 307 -23.94 -3.63 18.21
C LEU A 307 -24.58 -2.29 17.88
N ILE A 308 -25.37 -1.78 18.81
CA ILE A 308 -25.98 -0.46 18.72
C ILE A 308 -25.21 0.46 19.65
N GLU A 309 -24.57 1.43 19.06
CA GLU A 309 -23.82 2.43 19.80
C GLU A 309 -24.73 3.64 20.13
N ASP A 310 -24.36 4.39 21.20
CA ASP A 310 -25.04 5.60 21.63
C ASP A 310 -26.55 5.38 21.87
N VAL A 311 -26.86 4.59 22.90
CA VAL A 311 -28.22 4.27 23.34
C VAL A 311 -28.64 5.22 24.48
N PRO A 312 -29.38 6.33 24.21
CA PRO A 312 -29.83 7.23 25.25
C PRO A 312 -30.87 6.56 26.19
N GLN A 313 -31.79 5.78 25.60
CA GLN A 313 -32.84 5.07 26.33
C GLN A 313 -33.07 3.66 25.78
N PRO A 314 -33.51 2.69 26.59
CA PRO A 314 -33.84 1.34 26.13
C PRO A 314 -34.87 1.32 25.00
N ASP A 315 -35.82 2.26 25.00
CA ASP A 315 -36.89 2.36 23.99
C ASP A 315 -36.31 2.64 22.58
N ASP A 316 -35.15 3.30 22.47
CA ASP A 316 -34.50 3.52 21.20
C ASP A 316 -34.02 2.20 20.59
N VAL A 317 -33.55 1.25 21.42
CA VAL A 317 -33.15 -0.08 20.97
C VAL A 317 -34.37 -0.93 20.61
N ALA A 318 -35.48 -0.79 21.35
CA ALA A 318 -36.73 -1.46 21.04
C ALA A 318 -37.25 -1.06 19.64
N ALA A 319 -37.19 0.23 19.31
CA ALA A 319 -37.57 0.73 17.99
C ALA A 319 -36.67 0.17 16.87
N VAL A 320 -35.37 -0.01 17.13
CA VAL A 320 -34.46 -0.68 16.19
C VAL A 320 -34.81 -2.15 16.02
N ALA A 321 -35.13 -2.87 17.11
CA ALA A 321 -35.51 -4.28 17.05
C ALA A 321 -36.83 -4.46 16.27
N GLU A 322 -37.84 -3.60 16.48
CA GLU A 322 -39.09 -3.60 15.70
C GLU A 322 -38.86 -3.38 14.22
N LYS A 323 -38.08 -2.37 13.86
CA LYS A 323 -37.68 -2.10 12.47
C LYS A 323 -36.99 -3.29 11.82
N ILE A 324 -36.15 -4.00 12.57
CA ILE A 324 -35.47 -5.22 12.11
C ILE A 324 -36.50 -6.34 11.86
N LEU A 325 -37.43 -6.59 12.80
CA LEU A 325 -38.46 -7.59 12.62
C LEU A 325 -39.33 -7.31 11.39
N GLU A 326 -39.75 -6.06 11.21
CA GLU A 326 -40.50 -5.62 10.01
C GLU A 326 -39.69 -5.84 8.71
N ALA A 327 -38.39 -5.63 8.73
CA ALA A 327 -37.54 -5.84 7.56
C ALA A 327 -37.32 -7.33 7.25
N VAL A 328 -37.24 -8.17 8.28
CA VAL A 328 -37.06 -9.62 8.14
C VAL A 328 -38.29 -10.27 7.55
N ILE A 329 -39.52 -9.90 8.07
CA ILE A 329 -40.79 -10.52 7.69
C ILE A 329 -41.20 -10.22 6.23
N ARG A 330 -40.57 -9.23 5.57
CA ARG A 330 -40.90 -8.92 4.17
C ARG A 330 -40.66 -10.13 3.27
N PRO A 331 -41.64 -10.49 2.39
CA PRO A 331 -41.51 -11.68 1.54
C PRO A 331 -40.22 -11.69 0.73
N LEU A 332 -39.68 -12.87 0.55
CA LEU A 332 -38.54 -13.19 -0.31
C LEU A 332 -39.07 -14.10 -1.41
N SER A 333 -38.77 -13.79 -2.68
CA SER A 333 -39.19 -14.61 -3.81
C SER A 333 -38.05 -15.50 -4.25
N PHE A 334 -38.26 -16.82 -4.18
CA PHE A 334 -37.33 -17.83 -4.69
C PHE A 334 -37.96 -18.58 -5.85
N ARG A 335 -37.18 -18.93 -6.87
CA ARG A 335 -37.58 -19.92 -7.86
C ARG A 335 -37.36 -21.30 -7.22
N GLY A 336 -38.41 -21.98 -6.86
CA GLY A 336 -38.38 -23.37 -6.43
C GLY A 336 -38.25 -24.35 -7.61
N ALA A 337 -38.54 -25.62 -7.38
CA ALA A 337 -38.63 -26.64 -8.43
C ALA A 337 -39.79 -26.38 -9.45
N SER A 338 -40.73 -25.53 -9.08
CA SER A 338 -41.82 -24.99 -9.91
C SER A 338 -41.35 -23.72 -10.63
N GLU A 339 -41.77 -23.50 -11.87
CA GLU A 339 -41.37 -22.33 -12.70
C GLU A 339 -41.83 -20.98 -12.14
N ALA A 340 -42.83 -20.95 -11.22
CA ALA A 340 -43.30 -19.73 -10.58
C ALA A 340 -42.54 -19.40 -9.29
N PRO A 341 -42.15 -18.12 -9.08
CA PRO A 341 -41.53 -17.72 -7.84
C PRO A 341 -42.52 -17.78 -6.66
N GLU A 342 -42.22 -18.60 -5.66
CA GLU A 342 -43.01 -18.67 -4.46
C GLU A 342 -42.53 -17.65 -3.40
N PRO A 343 -43.44 -16.83 -2.82
CA PRO A 343 -43.05 -15.92 -1.74
C PRO A 343 -42.86 -16.70 -0.44
N VAL A 344 -41.65 -16.63 0.10
CA VAL A 344 -41.31 -17.21 1.41
C VAL A 344 -41.21 -16.08 2.43
N GLN A 345 -41.94 -16.22 3.53
CA GLN A 345 -41.80 -15.32 4.69
C GLN A 345 -41.06 -16.04 5.81
N VAL A 346 -40.22 -15.30 6.48
CA VAL A 346 -39.50 -15.75 7.68
C VAL A 346 -39.69 -14.75 8.79
N SER A 347 -39.62 -15.20 10.02
CA SER A 347 -39.54 -14.35 11.19
C SER A 347 -38.17 -14.46 11.86
N ALA A 348 -37.94 -13.68 12.89
CA ALA A 348 -36.73 -13.75 13.69
C ALA A 348 -37.03 -13.59 15.17
N SER A 349 -36.22 -14.21 15.99
CA SER A 349 -36.20 -14.06 17.44
C SER A 349 -35.00 -13.20 17.84
N ILE A 350 -35.22 -12.11 18.58
CA ILE A 350 -34.16 -11.15 18.96
C ILE A 350 -34.06 -11.07 20.48
N GLY A 351 -32.87 -11.28 21.02
CA GLY A 351 -32.51 -10.98 22.41
C GLY A 351 -31.67 -9.73 22.50
N ILE A 352 -31.90 -8.91 23.52
CA ILE A 352 -31.25 -7.60 23.72
C ILE A 352 -30.62 -7.56 25.09
N ALA A 353 -29.34 -7.18 25.14
CA ALA A 353 -28.56 -6.93 26.36
C ALA A 353 -28.00 -5.50 26.34
N LEU A 354 -28.11 -4.81 27.48
CA LEU A 354 -27.72 -3.41 27.66
C LEU A 354 -26.44 -3.31 28.54
N TYR A 355 -25.46 -2.59 28.06
CA TYR A 355 -24.31 -2.20 28.87
C TYR A 355 -24.63 -0.91 29.66
N PRO A 356 -24.24 -0.80 30.96
CA PRO A 356 -23.54 -1.80 31.78
C PRO A 356 -24.49 -2.75 32.59
N GLN A 357 -25.82 -2.70 32.39
CA GLN A 357 -26.79 -3.34 33.23
C GLN A 357 -26.80 -4.88 33.15
N ASP A 358 -26.57 -5.42 31.94
CA ASP A 358 -26.70 -6.85 31.64
C ASP A 358 -25.33 -7.55 31.48
N GLY A 359 -24.21 -6.79 31.63
CA GLY A 359 -22.86 -7.31 31.58
C GLY A 359 -21.82 -6.20 31.50
N ALA A 360 -20.64 -6.47 32.00
CA ALA A 360 -19.48 -5.55 31.98
C ALA A 360 -18.47 -5.93 30.88
N SER A 361 -18.53 -7.12 30.36
CA SER A 361 -17.63 -7.64 29.31
C SER A 361 -18.39 -7.99 28.03
N ALA A 362 -17.63 -8.11 26.92
CA ALA A 362 -18.20 -8.50 25.63
C ALA A 362 -18.87 -9.87 25.68
N ASP A 363 -18.22 -10.82 26.36
CA ASP A 363 -18.74 -12.20 26.46
C ASP A 363 -20.01 -12.28 27.31
N GLU A 364 -20.09 -11.52 28.42
CA GLU A 364 -21.29 -11.45 29.26
C GLU A 364 -22.48 -10.84 28.50
N LEU A 365 -22.26 -9.75 27.73
CA LEU A 365 -23.31 -9.11 26.97
C LEU A 365 -23.83 -10.00 25.83
N ILE A 366 -22.93 -10.70 25.13
CA ILE A 366 -23.33 -11.66 24.09
C ILE A 366 -24.13 -12.80 24.69
N GLN A 367 -23.69 -13.34 25.84
CA GLN A 367 -24.38 -14.43 26.53
C GLN A 367 -25.76 -13.99 27.07
N ALA A 368 -25.88 -12.79 27.60
CA ALA A 368 -27.14 -12.21 28.06
C ALA A 368 -28.13 -12.03 26.88
N ALA A 369 -27.63 -11.49 25.74
CA ALA A 369 -28.44 -11.34 24.54
C ALA A 369 -28.90 -12.69 23.98
N ASP A 370 -28.03 -13.71 23.95
CA ASP A 370 -28.39 -15.08 23.53
C ASP A 370 -29.45 -15.71 24.42
N ALA A 371 -29.31 -15.60 25.75
CA ALA A 371 -30.30 -16.09 26.70
C ALA A 371 -31.68 -15.42 26.52
N ALA A 372 -31.70 -14.11 26.25
CA ALA A 372 -32.90 -13.36 25.95
C ALA A 372 -33.56 -13.81 24.62
N MET A 373 -32.78 -14.05 23.58
CA MET A 373 -33.23 -14.58 22.29
C MET A 373 -33.84 -15.98 22.45
N TYR A 374 -33.22 -16.85 23.23
CA TYR A 374 -33.75 -18.17 23.51
C TYR A 374 -35.14 -18.09 24.23
N ALA A 375 -35.29 -17.12 25.14
CA ALA A 375 -36.57 -16.88 25.80
C ALA A 375 -37.67 -16.41 24.82
N VAL A 376 -37.32 -15.67 23.75
CA VAL A 376 -38.27 -15.34 22.67
C VAL A 376 -38.66 -16.59 21.90
N LYS A 377 -37.71 -17.46 21.55
CA LYS A 377 -38.00 -18.72 20.87
C LYS A 377 -38.94 -19.61 21.67
N ALA A 378 -38.79 -19.68 22.99
CA ALA A 378 -39.65 -20.44 23.89
C ALA A 378 -41.04 -19.85 24.03
N ALA A 379 -41.21 -18.52 23.89
CA ALA A 379 -42.47 -17.79 24.00
C ALA A 379 -43.30 -17.75 22.71
N GLY A 380 -42.88 -18.39 21.63
CA GLY A 380 -43.62 -18.45 20.37
C GLY A 380 -42.91 -17.80 19.18
N ARG A 381 -41.66 -17.36 19.33
CA ARG A 381 -40.85 -16.74 18.28
C ARG A 381 -41.38 -15.37 17.80
N ASN A 382 -40.86 -14.89 16.68
CA ASN A 382 -41.30 -13.66 16.00
C ASN A 382 -41.43 -12.46 16.92
N GLY A 383 -40.36 -12.05 17.58
CA GLY A 383 -40.39 -10.93 18.50
C GLY A 383 -39.02 -10.62 19.10
N TYR A 384 -39.00 -9.74 20.06
CA TYR A 384 -37.80 -9.39 20.79
C TYR A 384 -38.01 -9.39 22.31
N ARG A 385 -36.92 -9.53 23.08
CA ARG A 385 -36.93 -9.42 24.53
C ARG A 385 -35.62 -8.85 25.05
N PHE A 386 -35.73 -7.97 26.03
CA PHE A 386 -34.57 -7.54 26.83
C PHE A 386 -34.20 -8.64 27.83
N TYR A 387 -32.90 -8.81 28.06
CA TYR A 387 -32.42 -9.66 29.12
C TYR A 387 -32.86 -9.12 30.47
N ARG A 388 -33.39 -9.99 31.33
CA ARG A 388 -33.70 -9.67 32.72
C ARG A 388 -32.89 -10.61 33.60
N SER A 389 -31.92 -10.06 34.34
CA SER A 389 -31.24 -10.83 35.37
C SER A 389 -32.24 -11.34 36.41
N ALA A 390 -32.08 -12.57 36.83
CA ALA A 390 -32.93 -13.18 37.87
C ALA A 390 -32.94 -12.42 39.20
N SER A 391 -31.95 -11.52 39.42
CA SER A 391 -31.88 -10.65 40.58
C SER A 391 -32.90 -9.51 40.59
N ALA A 392 -33.50 -9.15 39.46
CA ALA A 392 -34.53 -8.11 39.38
C ALA A 392 -35.96 -8.61 39.75
N THR A 393 -36.16 -9.94 39.84
CA THR A 393 -37.48 -10.55 40.18
C THR A 393 -37.69 -10.73 41.68
N ALA A 394 -36.67 -10.45 42.52
CA ALA A 394 -36.75 -10.59 43.97
C ALA A 394 -37.01 -9.28 44.72
N ALA A 395 -37.25 -8.16 44.01
CA ALA A 395 -37.47 -6.84 44.58
C ALA A 395 -38.77 -6.18 44.11
N GLY A 396 -39.79 -7.00 43.76
CA GLY A 396 -41.14 -6.52 43.38
C GLY A 396 -42.22 -7.11 44.26
#